data_a3f284ac1ef1d54c89d0b63655ffa57b
#
_entry.id   a3f284ac1ef1d54c89d0b63655ffa57b
#
_cell.length_a   1.000
_cell.length_b   1.000
_cell.length_c   1.000
_cell.angle_alpha   90.00
_cell.angle_beta   90.00
_cell.angle_gamma   90.00
#
_symmetry.space_group_name_H-M   'P 1'
#
loop_
_entity.id
_entity.type
_entity.pdbx_description
1 polymer ?
#
loop_
_entity_poly.entity_id
_entity_poly.type
_entity_poly.pdbx_seq_one_letter_code
_entity_poly.pdbx_strand_id
1 'polypeptide(L)'
;MSDHHSSAPQPASAKREASFGQTQRLSEVSSLELIDQCLASLPEGDERIALLYQLRHRFIEMTTATQQHESERTKMKAVIEKLTAPANRIGTLIELPEEGVARIVVGGAEYYANVDLQLEGDVPKVGHQILVNEAYVVIRSLGYDRSGPIVKVREVLEEGRLRIDQEAGRQGILIQRAADLSSVDVKVGDEVRLDPTHRIAIERLENSQAKSHLLAELPTVRWEHIGGQQEAIESIRRSIEYPLLHAGLFSQYQFQQPKGFLLYGPPGCGKTLIGQATAASLGEILAKDGESANSKNNQNSAQDSSSKLPPINGGVFLHVKGPEVLNMWVGESERIIRDLFLQARQQRQAGKLPFIFIDEAESILGTRRAVRSYNVSNTLVPMFCAELDGIESLSQVVVILASNRPDMIDPAVLRSGRIDRKIKVGRPGRKDVVEILRVYLKADLPYASSNSLKGVTDDETPASHIIGGLVENLFQPSQENRVLAIRLRNGRREILYRRDLLSGAVLAGIVRRAKERAIERAIQPGDQESSGLTLEDLLISTNQEFKESEIFPPDDSAEEWLKLLDYHPDQVVGVSSLKPGKDSEEHRTSQIV
;
A
#
# COMPACT_ATOMS: atom_id res chain seq x y z
N MET A 1 -75.45 -32.35 -17.82
CA MET A 1 -75.40 -33.76 -18.20
C MET A 1 -74.18 -34.34 -17.55
N SER A 2 -74.49 -34.97 -16.52
CA SER A 2 -74.21 -36.32 -15.96
C SER A 2 -72.75 -36.47 -15.53
N ASP A 3 -72.47 -36.33 -14.25
CA ASP A 3 -72.40 -37.39 -13.22
C ASP A 3 -71.50 -38.54 -13.57
N HIS A 4 -70.46 -38.76 -12.81
CA HIS A 4 -70.22 -39.99 -12.08
C HIS A 4 -69.19 -39.86 -10.97
N HIS A 5 -69.65 -40.08 -9.75
CA HIS A 5 -68.86 -40.42 -8.56
C HIS A 5 -68.01 -41.67 -8.75
N SER A 6 -66.87 -41.74 -8.17
CA SER A 6 -66.30 -42.96 -7.64
C SER A 6 -65.44 -42.68 -6.42
N SER A 7 -66.00 -43.05 -5.28
CA SER A 7 -65.37 -43.18 -3.98
C SER A 7 -64.50 -44.44 -3.92
N ALA A 8 -63.28 -44.29 -3.48
CA ALA A 8 -62.40 -45.42 -3.10
C ALA A 8 -62.27 -45.49 -1.56
N PRO A 9 -62.23 -46.70 -0.98
CA PRO A 9 -62.34 -46.90 0.46
C PRO A 9 -61.00 -46.76 1.19
N GLN A 10 -61.09 -46.24 2.41
CA GLN A 10 -59.95 -46.19 3.37
C GLN A 10 -59.62 -47.63 3.87
N PRO A 11 -58.34 -47.98 4.09
CA PRO A 11 -57.98 -49.25 4.72
C PRO A 11 -58.10 -49.17 6.25
N ALA A 12 -58.86 -50.07 6.78
CA ALA A 12 -59.08 -50.35 8.20
C ALA A 12 -57.92 -51.11 8.82
N SER A 13 -56.73 -50.56 8.95
CA SER A 13 -55.57 -51.18 9.61
C SER A 13 -55.03 -50.51 10.84
N ALA A 14 -55.47 -49.24 11.19
CA ALA A 14 -54.87 -48.49 12.29
C ALA A 14 -55.53 -48.80 13.69
N LYS A 15 -56.57 -49.65 13.78
CA LYS A 15 -57.19 -49.95 15.07
C LYS A 15 -56.78 -51.33 15.68
N ARG A 16 -55.97 -52.12 15.04
CA ARG A 16 -55.50 -53.43 15.61
C ARG A 16 -54.15 -53.37 16.30
N GLU A 17 -53.28 -52.37 16.04
CA GLU A 17 -51.95 -52.28 16.70
C GLU A 17 -51.99 -51.61 18.07
N ALA A 18 -52.98 -50.72 18.34
CA ALA A 18 -53.08 -50.06 19.63
C ALA A 18 -53.59 -50.98 20.77
N SER A 19 -54.30 -52.08 20.44
CA SER A 19 -54.78 -52.98 21.46
C SER A 19 -53.79 -54.09 21.86
N PHE A 20 -52.81 -54.41 21.01
CA PHE A 20 -51.81 -55.44 21.32
C PHE A 20 -50.70 -54.93 22.24
N GLY A 21 -50.34 -53.63 22.17
CA GLY A 21 -49.30 -52.99 23.04
C GLY A 21 -49.76 -52.72 24.49
N GLN A 22 -51.08 -52.52 24.71
CA GLN A 22 -51.60 -52.35 26.08
C GLN A 22 -51.79 -53.67 26.82
N THR A 23 -52.13 -54.77 26.14
CA THR A 23 -52.25 -56.13 26.75
C THR A 23 -50.91 -56.71 27.14
N GLN A 24 -49.81 -56.40 26.44
CA GLN A 24 -48.48 -56.88 26.76
C GLN A 24 -47.86 -56.17 28.01
N ARG A 25 -48.10 -54.86 28.18
CA ARG A 25 -47.64 -54.13 29.40
C ARG A 25 -48.39 -54.52 30.67
N LEU A 26 -49.66 -54.88 30.59
CA LEU A 26 -50.45 -55.35 31.74
C LEU A 26 -50.06 -56.75 32.15
N SER A 27 -49.50 -57.63 31.24
CA SER A 27 -49.03 -58.95 31.56
C SER A 27 -47.69 -59.02 32.26
N GLU A 28 -46.78 -58.02 32.01
CA GLU A 28 -45.43 -58.00 32.61
C GLU A 28 -45.43 -57.48 34.05
N VAL A 29 -46.23 -56.46 34.38
CA VAL A 29 -46.40 -55.96 35.75
C VAL A 29 -47.13 -57.01 36.61
N SER A 30 -48.06 -57.76 36.03
CA SER A 30 -48.81 -58.83 36.71
C SER A 30 -47.94 -60.03 37.08
N SER A 31 -46.83 -60.30 36.37
CA SER A 31 -46.02 -61.49 36.61
C SER A 31 -45.11 -61.39 37.83
N LEU A 32 -44.52 -60.21 38.07
CA LEU A 32 -43.73 -59.96 39.28
C LEU A 32 -44.62 -59.84 40.52
N GLU A 33 -45.76 -59.16 40.40
CA GLU A 33 -46.73 -59.07 41.50
C GLU A 33 -47.34 -60.44 41.83
N LEU A 34 -47.56 -61.30 40.85
CA LEU A 34 -48.00 -62.67 41.08
C LEU A 34 -46.95 -63.54 41.81
N ILE A 35 -45.67 -63.36 41.48
CA ILE A 35 -44.57 -64.04 42.18
C ILE A 35 -44.50 -63.52 43.63
N ASP A 36 -44.62 -62.19 43.85
CA ASP A 36 -44.59 -61.58 45.19
C ASP A 36 -45.84 -61.99 46.01
N GLN A 37 -47.03 -62.14 45.41
CA GLN A 37 -48.22 -62.68 46.06
C GLN A 37 -48.05 -64.14 46.40
N CYS A 38 -47.46 -64.96 45.53
CA CYS A 38 -47.14 -66.35 45.84
C CYS A 38 -46.13 -66.44 47.03
N LEU A 39 -45.12 -65.62 47.05
CA LEU A 39 -44.16 -65.58 48.16
C LEU A 39 -44.82 -65.21 49.48
N ALA A 40 -45.80 -64.28 49.47
CA ALA A 40 -46.50 -63.86 50.68
C ALA A 40 -47.51 -64.85 51.22
N SER A 41 -47.96 -65.83 50.40
CA SER A 41 -48.95 -66.86 50.74
C SER A 41 -48.38 -68.14 51.28
N LEU A 42 -47.04 -68.36 51.21
CA LEU A 42 -46.40 -69.59 51.65
C LEU A 42 -45.89 -69.48 53.14
N PRO A 43 -46.04 -70.60 53.95
CA PRO A 43 -45.58 -70.57 55.30
C PRO A 43 -44.03 -70.59 55.39
N GLU A 44 -43.48 -70.02 56.46
CA GLU A 44 -42.02 -69.97 56.73
C GLU A 44 -41.46 -71.41 56.78
N GLY A 45 -40.48 -71.72 55.90
CA GLY A 45 -39.82 -73.04 55.85
C GLY A 45 -40.18 -73.92 54.68
N ASP A 46 -41.03 -73.46 53.74
CA ASP A 46 -41.38 -74.17 52.51
C ASP A 46 -40.27 -74.14 51.46
N GLU A 47 -39.78 -75.33 51.02
CA GLU A 47 -38.70 -75.44 50.00
C GLU A 47 -38.99 -74.69 48.71
N ARG A 48 -40.24 -74.40 48.40
CA ARG A 48 -40.68 -73.67 47.21
C ARG A 48 -40.34 -72.17 47.26
N ILE A 49 -40.12 -71.61 48.46
CA ILE A 49 -39.72 -70.18 48.64
C ILE A 49 -38.38 -69.86 47.97
N ALA A 50 -37.40 -70.75 48.11
CA ALA A 50 -36.08 -70.58 47.48
C ALA A 50 -36.20 -70.60 45.93
N LEU A 51 -37.10 -71.41 45.38
CA LEU A 51 -37.29 -71.49 43.95
C LEU A 51 -38.02 -70.25 43.36
N LEU A 52 -38.96 -69.70 44.12
CA LEU A 52 -39.65 -68.47 43.76
C LEU A 52 -38.72 -67.24 43.82
N TYR A 53 -37.77 -67.16 44.78
CA TYR A 53 -36.77 -66.14 44.81
C TYR A 53 -35.81 -66.25 43.61
N GLN A 54 -35.40 -67.45 43.22
CA GLN A 54 -34.60 -67.67 42.03
C GLN A 54 -35.35 -67.25 40.74
N LEU A 55 -36.63 -67.55 40.69
CA LEU A 55 -37.47 -67.18 39.53
C LEU A 55 -37.69 -65.71 39.46
N ARG A 56 -37.89 -65.04 40.62
CA ARG A 56 -37.97 -63.57 40.71
C ARG A 56 -36.65 -62.89 40.26
N HIS A 57 -35.53 -63.45 40.73
CA HIS A 57 -34.23 -62.89 40.33
C HIS A 57 -33.98 -63.01 38.83
N ARG A 58 -34.23 -64.18 38.25
CA ARG A 58 -34.11 -64.37 36.80
C ARG A 58 -35.06 -63.49 35.99
N PHE A 59 -36.28 -63.27 36.49
CA PHE A 59 -37.23 -62.39 35.82
C PHE A 59 -36.80 -60.93 35.83
N ILE A 60 -36.23 -60.46 36.93
CA ILE A 60 -35.65 -59.13 37.07
C ILE A 60 -34.42 -59.01 36.14
N GLU A 61 -33.55 -60.01 36.10
CA GLU A 61 -32.41 -60.03 35.17
C GLU A 61 -32.85 -59.96 33.71
N MET A 62 -33.86 -60.75 33.33
CA MET A 62 -34.40 -60.73 31.98
C MET A 62 -35.06 -59.40 31.59
N THR A 63 -35.82 -58.78 32.51
CA THR A 63 -36.47 -57.49 32.24
C THR A 63 -35.43 -56.34 32.14
N THR A 64 -34.40 -56.35 32.98
CA THR A 64 -33.31 -55.36 32.91
C THR A 64 -32.48 -55.55 31.63
N ALA A 65 -32.18 -56.79 31.24
CA ALA A 65 -31.46 -57.08 30.01
C ALA A 65 -32.27 -56.64 28.79
N THR A 66 -33.60 -56.87 28.76
CA THR A 66 -34.48 -56.48 27.67
C THR A 66 -34.54 -54.96 27.53
N GLN A 67 -34.65 -54.21 28.68
CA GLN A 67 -34.63 -52.74 28.68
C GLN A 67 -33.29 -52.19 28.21
N GLN A 68 -32.18 -52.82 28.58
CA GLN A 68 -30.86 -52.44 28.08
C GLN A 68 -30.74 -52.64 26.57
N HIS A 69 -31.16 -53.80 26.05
CA HIS A 69 -31.14 -54.08 24.64
C HIS A 69 -32.06 -53.14 23.84
N GLU A 70 -33.22 -52.75 24.37
CA GLU A 70 -34.09 -51.77 23.71
C GLU A 70 -33.47 -50.37 23.69
N SER A 71 -32.81 -49.99 24.81
CA SER A 71 -32.07 -48.72 24.89
C SER A 71 -30.89 -48.68 23.90
N GLU A 72 -30.12 -49.79 23.81
CA GLU A 72 -29.02 -49.93 22.84
C GLU A 72 -29.55 -49.92 21.39
N ARG A 73 -30.63 -50.61 21.14
CA ARG A 73 -31.27 -50.64 19.81
C ARG A 73 -31.78 -49.27 19.37
N THR A 74 -32.35 -48.49 20.27
CA THR A 74 -32.79 -47.12 19.97
C THR A 74 -31.61 -46.20 19.73
N LYS A 75 -30.53 -46.31 20.53
CA LYS A 75 -29.28 -45.58 20.28
C LYS A 75 -28.66 -45.96 18.94
N MET A 76 -28.60 -47.24 18.63
CA MET A 76 -28.03 -47.73 17.39
C MET A 76 -28.85 -47.33 16.17
N LYS A 77 -30.19 -47.33 16.25
CA LYS A 77 -31.07 -46.79 15.21
C LYS A 77 -30.81 -45.29 14.99
N ALA A 78 -30.69 -44.50 16.04
CA ALA A 78 -30.41 -43.08 15.93
C ALA A 78 -29.01 -42.78 15.31
N VAL A 79 -28.02 -43.63 15.59
CA VAL A 79 -26.69 -43.55 14.96
C VAL A 79 -26.74 -43.93 13.49
N ILE A 80 -27.44 -45.02 13.14
CA ILE A 80 -27.61 -45.45 11.73
C ILE A 80 -28.35 -44.37 10.95
N GLU A 81 -29.39 -43.77 11.49
CA GLU A 81 -30.15 -42.69 10.87
C GLU A 81 -29.28 -41.44 10.60
N LYS A 82 -28.41 -41.09 11.57
CA LYS A 82 -27.42 -40.01 11.37
C LYS A 82 -26.35 -40.37 10.34
N LEU A 83 -25.88 -41.61 10.28
CA LEU A 83 -24.87 -42.08 9.33
C LEU A 83 -25.41 -42.26 7.91
N THR A 84 -26.69 -42.56 7.76
CA THR A 84 -27.36 -42.74 6.48
C THR A 84 -28.10 -41.51 6.00
N ALA A 85 -28.11 -40.44 6.81
CA ALA A 85 -28.70 -39.18 6.40
C ALA A 85 -27.98 -38.64 5.14
N PRO A 86 -28.71 -38.23 4.11
CA PRO A 86 -28.15 -37.73 2.88
C PRO A 86 -27.36 -36.44 3.14
N ALA A 87 -26.32 -36.21 2.34
CA ALA A 87 -25.48 -35.02 2.47
C ALA A 87 -26.28 -33.74 2.20
N ASN A 88 -26.20 -32.79 3.12
CA ASN A 88 -26.80 -31.47 2.93
C ASN A 88 -26.01 -30.67 1.90
N ARG A 89 -26.69 -29.82 1.16
CA ARG A 89 -26.10 -28.91 0.16
C ARG A 89 -25.90 -27.52 0.75
N ILE A 90 -24.85 -26.84 0.30
CA ILE A 90 -24.61 -25.45 0.65
C ILE A 90 -25.22 -24.57 -0.45
N GLY A 91 -25.97 -23.56 -0.03
CA GLY A 91 -26.52 -22.52 -0.90
C GLY A 91 -26.30 -21.12 -0.34
N THR A 92 -26.60 -20.10 -1.13
CA THR A 92 -26.59 -18.68 -0.72
C THR A 92 -28.01 -18.15 -0.69
N LEU A 93 -28.38 -17.45 0.38
CA LEU A 93 -29.67 -16.79 0.53
C LEU A 93 -29.68 -15.45 -0.22
N ILE A 94 -30.56 -15.32 -1.21
CA ILE A 94 -30.68 -14.11 -2.04
C ILE A 94 -31.74 -13.16 -1.50
N GLU A 95 -32.89 -13.68 -1.08
CA GLU A 95 -34.04 -12.87 -0.70
C GLU A 95 -34.99 -13.66 0.21
N LEU A 96 -35.71 -12.95 1.06
CA LEU A 96 -36.79 -13.51 1.88
C LEU A 96 -38.10 -12.79 1.49
N PRO A 97 -38.81 -13.25 0.45
CA PRO A 97 -40.00 -12.58 -0.05
C PRO A 97 -41.19 -12.63 0.93
N GLU A 98 -41.31 -13.72 1.70
CA GLU A 98 -42.38 -13.95 2.69
C GLU A 98 -41.83 -14.70 3.91
N GLU A 99 -42.52 -14.62 5.04
CA GLU A 99 -42.19 -15.45 6.21
C GLU A 99 -42.28 -16.94 5.86
N GLY A 100 -41.17 -17.66 6.06
CA GLY A 100 -41.08 -19.09 5.81
C GLY A 100 -40.69 -19.49 4.37
N VAL A 101 -40.49 -18.53 3.45
CA VAL A 101 -40.03 -18.77 2.08
C VAL A 101 -38.77 -18.01 1.78
N ALA A 102 -37.73 -18.68 1.31
CA ALA A 102 -36.45 -18.12 0.94
C ALA A 102 -36.14 -18.33 -0.54
N ARG A 103 -35.66 -17.29 -1.23
CA ARG A 103 -35.06 -17.42 -2.55
C ARG A 103 -33.58 -17.73 -2.38
N ILE A 104 -33.14 -18.86 -2.86
CA ILE A 104 -31.79 -19.39 -2.64
C ILE A 104 -31.12 -19.78 -3.95
N VAL A 105 -29.78 -19.77 -3.95
CA VAL A 105 -28.96 -20.30 -5.04
C VAL A 105 -28.20 -21.50 -4.52
N VAL A 106 -28.39 -22.65 -5.17
CA VAL A 106 -27.70 -23.91 -4.88
C VAL A 106 -27.12 -24.47 -6.18
N GLY A 107 -25.79 -24.65 -6.23
CA GLY A 107 -25.10 -25.15 -7.41
C GLY A 107 -25.29 -24.28 -8.67
N GLY A 108 -25.51 -22.99 -8.52
CA GLY A 108 -25.69 -22.01 -9.62
C GLY A 108 -27.14 -21.87 -10.10
N ALA A 109 -28.09 -22.71 -9.65
CA ALA A 109 -29.50 -22.59 -9.95
C ALA A 109 -30.30 -21.95 -8.82
N GLU A 110 -31.35 -21.21 -9.18
CA GLU A 110 -32.22 -20.51 -8.21
C GLU A 110 -33.42 -21.37 -7.85
N TYR A 111 -33.77 -21.34 -6.57
CA TYR A 111 -34.93 -22.06 -6.02
C TYR A 111 -35.67 -21.18 -5.02
N TYR A 112 -36.99 -21.38 -4.93
CA TYR A 112 -37.77 -20.93 -3.78
C TYR A 112 -37.89 -22.13 -2.83
N ALA A 113 -37.38 -21.98 -1.64
CA ALA A 113 -37.25 -23.00 -0.63
C ALA A 113 -38.02 -22.63 0.63
N ASN A 114 -38.60 -23.62 1.28
CA ASN A 114 -39.17 -23.41 2.60
C ASN A 114 -38.07 -23.29 3.65
N VAL A 115 -38.32 -22.51 4.66
CA VAL A 115 -37.44 -22.34 5.80
C VAL A 115 -37.99 -23.12 6.98
N ASP A 116 -37.19 -24.01 7.58
CA ASP A 116 -37.62 -24.80 8.73
C ASP A 116 -37.95 -23.87 9.92
N LEU A 117 -39.10 -24.14 10.55
CA LEU A 117 -39.57 -23.39 11.73
C LEU A 117 -38.69 -23.61 12.97
N GLN A 118 -37.88 -24.67 12.99
CA GLN A 118 -36.91 -25.00 14.06
C GLN A 118 -35.47 -24.84 13.60
N LEU A 119 -35.17 -23.68 12.97
CA LEU A 119 -33.82 -23.39 12.48
C LEU A 119 -32.78 -23.48 13.61
N GLU A 120 -31.78 -24.33 13.42
CA GLU A 120 -30.59 -24.34 14.25
C GLU A 120 -29.66 -23.19 13.81
N GLY A 121 -29.38 -22.21 14.68
CA GLY A 121 -28.43 -21.13 14.45
C GLY A 121 -29.04 -19.73 14.34
N ASP A 122 -28.29 -18.80 13.74
CA ASP A 122 -28.72 -17.42 13.56
C ASP A 122 -29.85 -17.28 12.53
N VAL A 123 -30.70 -16.28 12.73
CA VAL A 123 -31.74 -15.93 11.76
C VAL A 123 -31.10 -15.70 10.39
N PRO A 124 -31.60 -16.39 9.33
CA PRO A 124 -31.01 -16.26 8.01
C PRO A 124 -31.19 -14.82 7.47
N LYS A 125 -30.08 -14.22 7.05
CA LYS A 125 -30.03 -12.88 6.43
C LYS A 125 -29.60 -13.00 4.97
N VAL A 126 -29.99 -12.01 4.16
CA VAL A 126 -29.54 -11.90 2.76
C VAL A 126 -28.02 -11.91 2.69
N GLY A 127 -27.46 -12.81 1.89
CA GLY A 127 -26.03 -13.05 1.75
C GLY A 127 -25.46 -14.15 2.63
N HIS A 128 -26.23 -14.73 3.58
CA HIS A 128 -25.77 -15.88 4.36
C HIS A 128 -25.63 -17.13 3.51
N GLN A 129 -24.61 -17.92 3.81
CA GLN A 129 -24.58 -19.31 3.44
C GLN A 129 -25.60 -20.09 4.26
N ILE A 130 -26.31 -20.96 3.61
CA ILE A 130 -27.37 -21.79 4.20
C ILE A 130 -27.13 -23.26 3.89
N LEU A 131 -27.52 -24.11 4.81
CA LEU A 131 -27.56 -25.56 4.64
C LEU A 131 -28.95 -25.97 4.21
N VAL A 132 -29.03 -26.78 3.13
CA VAL A 132 -30.29 -27.18 2.49
C VAL A 132 -30.31 -28.69 2.39
N ASN A 133 -31.42 -29.32 2.76
CA ASN A 133 -31.59 -30.77 2.64
C ASN A 133 -31.96 -31.20 1.19
N GLU A 134 -32.16 -32.50 0.95
CA GLU A 134 -32.52 -33.02 -0.37
C GLU A 134 -33.85 -32.49 -0.90
N ALA A 135 -34.78 -32.13 -0.02
CA ALA A 135 -36.08 -31.55 -0.38
C ALA A 135 -35.99 -30.02 -0.59
N TYR A 136 -34.78 -29.45 -0.62
CA TYR A 136 -34.53 -28.01 -0.73
C TYR A 136 -35.12 -27.17 0.40
N VAL A 137 -35.25 -27.73 1.60
CA VAL A 137 -35.66 -26.98 2.80
C VAL A 137 -34.42 -26.44 3.48
N VAL A 138 -34.44 -25.17 3.86
CA VAL A 138 -33.37 -24.50 4.61
C VAL A 138 -33.41 -24.96 6.06
N ILE A 139 -32.39 -25.70 6.49
CA ILE A 139 -32.31 -26.31 7.82
C ILE A 139 -31.38 -25.55 8.79
N ARG A 140 -30.41 -24.77 8.26
CA ARG A 140 -29.44 -24.04 9.08
C ARG A 140 -28.88 -22.84 8.35
N SER A 141 -28.62 -21.75 9.08
CA SER A 141 -27.82 -20.61 8.62
C SER A 141 -26.36 -20.78 9.08
N LEU A 142 -25.41 -20.62 8.17
CA LEU A 142 -23.97 -20.73 8.42
C LEU A 142 -23.27 -19.36 8.54
N GLY A 143 -24.02 -18.27 8.37
CA GLY A 143 -23.46 -16.91 8.35
C GLY A 143 -22.85 -16.53 6.99
N TYR A 144 -22.07 -15.45 6.95
CA TYR A 144 -21.41 -14.99 5.73
C TYR A 144 -20.19 -15.81 5.39
N ASP A 145 -20.03 -16.17 4.12
CA ASP A 145 -18.79 -16.79 3.62
C ASP A 145 -17.63 -15.78 3.71
N ARG A 146 -16.48 -16.25 4.14
CA ARG A 146 -15.26 -15.46 4.22
C ARG A 146 -14.42 -15.49 2.94
N SER A 147 -14.79 -16.35 2.00
CA SER A 147 -14.17 -16.46 0.67
C SER A 147 -15.02 -15.75 -0.38
N GLY A 148 -14.40 -15.34 -1.48
CA GLY A 148 -15.09 -14.73 -2.61
C GLY A 148 -14.22 -13.70 -3.33
N PRO A 149 -14.55 -13.33 -4.58
CA PRO A 149 -13.81 -12.35 -5.34
C PRO A 149 -14.00 -10.95 -4.78
N ILE A 150 -12.92 -10.16 -4.87
CA ILE A 150 -12.91 -8.74 -4.51
C ILE A 150 -13.09 -7.93 -5.80
N VAL A 151 -14.04 -7.01 -5.80
CA VAL A 151 -14.37 -6.17 -6.95
C VAL A 151 -14.53 -4.72 -6.53
N LYS A 152 -14.29 -3.78 -7.48
CA LYS A 152 -14.48 -2.35 -7.24
C LYS A 152 -15.89 -1.90 -7.62
N VAL A 153 -16.46 -1.04 -6.78
CA VAL A 153 -17.76 -0.43 -7.01
C VAL A 153 -17.59 0.71 -8.02
N ARG A 154 -18.25 0.60 -9.17
CA ARG A 154 -18.27 1.64 -10.20
C ARG A 154 -19.32 2.70 -9.97
N GLU A 155 -20.50 2.30 -9.49
CA GLU A 155 -21.64 3.17 -9.29
C GLU A 155 -22.52 2.63 -8.16
N VAL A 156 -23.03 3.53 -7.35
CA VAL A 156 -24.02 3.23 -6.32
C VAL A 156 -25.37 3.72 -6.82
N LEU A 157 -26.31 2.79 -6.98
CA LEU A 157 -27.64 3.07 -7.49
C LEU A 157 -28.62 3.36 -6.35
N GLU A 158 -29.69 4.06 -6.67
CA GLU A 158 -30.87 4.18 -5.81
C GLU A 158 -31.37 2.76 -5.47
N GLU A 159 -31.96 2.56 -4.32
CA GLU A 159 -32.35 1.24 -3.76
C GLU A 159 -31.19 0.37 -3.23
N GLY A 160 -29.96 0.91 -3.10
CA GLY A 160 -28.86 0.20 -2.47
C GLY A 160 -28.16 -0.85 -3.35
N ARG A 161 -28.49 -0.95 -4.63
CA ARG A 161 -27.78 -1.83 -5.57
C ARG A 161 -26.44 -1.22 -5.97
N LEU A 162 -25.46 -2.07 -6.26
CA LEU A 162 -24.15 -1.68 -6.69
C LEU A 162 -23.90 -2.14 -8.14
N ARG A 163 -23.26 -1.28 -8.95
CA ARG A 163 -22.70 -1.68 -10.24
C ARG A 163 -21.20 -1.92 -10.08
N ILE A 164 -20.75 -3.07 -10.51
CA ILE A 164 -19.35 -3.49 -10.45
C ILE A 164 -18.80 -3.75 -11.85
N ASP A 165 -17.48 -3.59 -12.03
CA ASP A 165 -16.77 -4.00 -13.24
C ASP A 165 -16.21 -5.42 -13.07
N GLN A 166 -16.50 -6.28 -14.04
CA GLN A 166 -15.95 -7.64 -14.13
C GLN A 166 -14.93 -7.66 -15.27
N GLU A 167 -13.69 -7.39 -15.12
CA GLU A 167 -12.62 -7.29 -16.14
C GLU A 167 -12.76 -6.12 -17.13
N ALA A 168 -11.62 -5.58 -17.52
CA ALA A 168 -11.54 -4.45 -18.43
C ALA A 168 -12.25 -4.73 -19.77
N GLY A 169 -13.39 -4.05 -20.00
CA GLY A 169 -14.09 -4.06 -21.30
C GLY A 169 -15.42 -4.82 -21.34
N ARG A 170 -15.89 -5.47 -20.27
CA ARG A 170 -17.23 -6.09 -20.21
C ARG A 170 -18.26 -5.19 -19.52
N GLN A 171 -19.53 -5.38 -19.86
CA GLN A 171 -20.66 -4.64 -19.28
C GLN A 171 -20.71 -4.84 -17.77
N GLY A 172 -20.87 -3.73 -17.01
CA GLY A 172 -20.99 -3.76 -15.56
C GLY A 172 -22.16 -4.63 -15.11
N ILE A 173 -21.94 -5.41 -14.04
CA ILE A 173 -22.96 -6.27 -13.42
C ILE A 173 -23.60 -5.52 -12.27
N LEU A 174 -24.92 -5.68 -12.13
CA LEU A 174 -25.68 -5.18 -10.97
C LEU A 174 -25.71 -6.27 -9.90
N ILE A 175 -25.34 -5.89 -8.68
CA ILE A 175 -25.35 -6.77 -7.52
C ILE A 175 -26.15 -6.14 -6.37
N GLN A 176 -26.67 -7.00 -5.49
CA GLN A 176 -27.35 -6.59 -4.26
C GLN A 176 -26.33 -6.45 -3.11
N ARG A 177 -26.73 -5.75 -2.05
CA ARG A 177 -25.96 -5.70 -0.80
C ARG A 177 -26.50 -6.74 0.17
N ALA A 178 -25.59 -7.36 0.91
CA ALA A 178 -25.95 -8.17 2.07
C ALA A 178 -26.65 -7.30 3.15
N ALA A 179 -27.42 -7.93 4.02
CA ALA A 179 -28.19 -7.23 5.03
C ALA A 179 -27.30 -6.32 5.90
N ASP A 180 -26.15 -6.80 6.34
CA ASP A 180 -25.23 -6.03 7.19
C ASP A 180 -24.49 -4.92 6.41
N LEU A 181 -24.24 -5.10 5.11
CA LEU A 181 -23.64 -4.08 4.26
C LEU A 181 -24.63 -2.97 3.86
N SER A 182 -25.92 -3.22 3.98
CA SER A 182 -26.96 -2.21 3.69
C SER A 182 -26.92 -1.02 4.64
N SER A 183 -26.41 -1.20 5.87
CA SER A 183 -26.23 -0.14 6.87
C SER A 183 -24.91 0.63 6.71
N VAL A 184 -23.99 0.18 5.84
CA VAL A 184 -22.68 0.78 5.63
C VAL A 184 -22.70 1.72 4.42
N ASP A 185 -22.15 2.93 4.57
CA ASP A 185 -22.02 3.88 3.47
C ASP A 185 -20.91 3.42 2.49
N VAL A 186 -21.32 2.81 1.39
CA VAL A 186 -20.44 2.34 0.30
C VAL A 186 -20.35 3.42 -0.76
N LYS A 187 -19.13 3.81 -1.13
CA LYS A 187 -18.84 4.85 -2.13
C LYS A 187 -18.30 4.27 -3.43
N VAL A 188 -18.38 5.06 -4.48
CA VAL A 188 -17.76 4.74 -5.77
C VAL A 188 -16.24 4.60 -5.59
N GLY A 189 -15.68 3.49 -6.07
CA GLY A 189 -14.26 3.17 -5.92
C GLY A 189 -13.92 2.27 -4.72
N ASP A 190 -14.85 2.03 -3.80
CA ASP A 190 -14.65 1.08 -2.70
C ASP A 190 -14.49 -0.34 -3.22
N GLU A 191 -13.70 -1.13 -2.52
CA GLU A 191 -13.58 -2.56 -2.77
C GLU A 191 -14.59 -3.33 -1.92
N VAL A 192 -15.36 -4.19 -2.58
CA VAL A 192 -16.34 -5.06 -1.91
C VAL A 192 -16.03 -6.51 -2.24
N ARG A 193 -16.19 -7.37 -1.24
CA ARG A 193 -16.10 -8.82 -1.41
C ARG A 193 -17.48 -9.37 -1.78
N LEU A 194 -17.52 -10.18 -2.83
CA LEU A 194 -18.74 -10.84 -3.27
C LEU A 194 -18.90 -12.21 -2.62
N ASP A 195 -20.13 -12.69 -2.63
CA ASP A 195 -20.45 -14.08 -2.35
C ASP A 195 -19.90 -15.01 -3.48
N PRO A 196 -19.77 -16.32 -3.25
CA PRO A 196 -19.29 -17.26 -4.27
C PRO A 196 -20.16 -17.31 -5.54
N THR A 197 -21.41 -16.86 -5.49
CA THR A 197 -22.31 -16.79 -6.66
C THR A 197 -22.18 -15.50 -7.45
N HIS A 198 -21.36 -14.54 -6.98
CA HIS A 198 -21.09 -13.21 -7.56
C HIS A 198 -22.34 -12.30 -7.67
N ARG A 199 -23.33 -12.47 -6.80
CA ARG A 199 -24.61 -11.75 -6.85
C ARG A 199 -24.81 -10.77 -5.71
N ILE A 200 -24.13 -11.00 -4.57
CA ILE A 200 -24.30 -10.22 -3.36
C ILE A 200 -22.95 -9.70 -2.89
N ALA A 201 -22.87 -8.39 -2.61
CA ALA A 201 -21.75 -7.81 -1.90
C ALA A 201 -21.91 -8.05 -0.40
N ILE A 202 -20.96 -8.76 0.21
CA ILE A 202 -21.03 -9.19 1.61
C ILE A 202 -20.38 -8.17 2.53
N GLU A 203 -19.19 -7.68 2.15
CA GLU A 203 -18.33 -6.89 3.02
C GLU A 203 -17.64 -5.79 2.22
N ARG A 204 -17.54 -4.60 2.82
CA ARG A 204 -16.68 -3.53 2.32
C ARG A 204 -15.28 -3.74 2.87
N LEU A 205 -14.31 -3.83 2.00
CA LEU A 205 -12.91 -3.88 2.37
C LEU A 205 -12.35 -2.46 2.43
N GLU A 206 -11.67 -2.14 3.50
CA GLU A 206 -10.90 -0.92 3.51
C GLU A 206 -9.74 -1.04 2.51
N ASN A 207 -9.66 -0.13 1.57
CA ASN A 207 -8.64 -0.08 0.53
C ASN A 207 -7.24 0.06 1.18
N SER A 208 -6.66 -1.06 1.63
CA SER A 208 -5.33 -1.09 2.25
C SER A 208 -4.22 -0.82 1.23
N GLN A 209 -4.46 -1.15 -0.05
CA GLN A 209 -3.47 -0.92 -1.11
C GLN A 209 -3.38 0.56 -1.52
N ALA A 210 -4.47 1.31 -1.50
CA ALA A 210 -4.43 2.76 -1.74
C ALA A 210 -3.78 3.53 -0.59
N LYS A 211 -3.82 3.01 0.64
CA LYS A 211 -3.19 3.64 1.81
C LYS A 211 -1.67 3.39 1.89
N SER A 212 -1.13 2.32 1.29
CA SER A 212 0.26 1.94 1.53
C SER A 212 1.29 2.53 0.55
N HIS A 213 0.87 3.00 -0.64
CA HIS A 213 1.81 3.50 -1.65
C HIS A 213 1.82 5.03 -1.83
N LEU A 214 0.80 5.76 -1.37
CA LEU A 214 0.63 7.18 -1.66
C LEU A 214 0.51 8.10 -0.44
N LEU A 215 0.28 7.58 0.76
CA LEU A 215 0.21 8.38 1.97
C LEU A 215 1.50 8.22 2.78
N ALA A 216 2.53 8.95 2.41
CA ALA A 216 3.63 9.21 3.32
C ALA A 216 3.19 10.33 4.29
N GLU A 217 3.42 10.13 5.58
CA GLU A 217 3.45 11.20 6.57
C GLU A 217 4.42 12.29 6.09
N LEU A 218 4.27 13.52 6.60
CA LEU A 218 5.22 14.58 6.27
C LEU A 218 6.66 14.08 6.48
N PRO A 219 7.54 14.30 5.50
CA PRO A 219 8.93 13.87 5.63
C PRO A 219 9.60 14.51 6.82
N THR A 220 10.50 13.80 7.48
CA THR A 220 11.30 14.32 8.61
C THR A 220 12.51 15.11 8.13
N VAL A 221 12.74 15.19 6.81
CA VAL A 221 13.87 15.91 6.19
C VAL A 221 13.61 17.41 6.28
N ARG A 222 14.54 18.15 6.89
CA ARG A 222 14.51 19.61 7.02
C ARG A 222 15.60 20.25 6.17
N TRP A 223 15.53 21.57 5.96
CA TRP A 223 16.55 22.33 5.26
C TRP A 223 17.95 22.18 5.86
N GLU A 224 18.04 21.98 7.16
CA GLU A 224 19.30 21.74 7.89
C GLU A 224 20.02 20.43 7.48
N HIS A 225 19.28 19.50 6.90
CA HIS A 225 19.83 18.24 6.39
C HIS A 225 20.35 18.35 4.94
N ILE A 226 20.21 19.53 4.33
CA ILE A 226 20.65 19.80 2.95
C ILE A 226 21.80 20.78 3.00
N GLY A 227 22.99 20.30 2.65
CA GLY A 227 24.17 21.15 2.48
C GLY A 227 24.24 21.69 1.05
N GLY A 228 24.60 22.97 0.91
CA GLY A 228 24.74 23.62 -0.38
C GLY A 228 23.42 23.91 -1.09
N GLN A 229 23.48 24.17 -2.40
CA GLN A 229 22.30 24.43 -3.25
C GLN A 229 21.49 25.69 -2.82
N GLN A 230 22.13 26.69 -2.25
CA GLN A 230 21.47 27.88 -1.71
C GLN A 230 20.59 28.60 -2.73
N GLU A 231 21.04 28.70 -4.00
CA GLU A 231 20.27 29.33 -5.08
C GLU A 231 18.97 28.56 -5.37
N ALA A 232 19.02 27.22 -5.38
CA ALA A 232 17.85 26.39 -5.59
C ALA A 232 16.86 26.51 -4.43
N ILE A 233 17.36 26.47 -3.18
CA ILE A 233 16.55 26.62 -1.96
C ILE A 233 15.87 27.99 -1.94
N GLU A 234 16.60 29.06 -2.20
CA GLU A 234 16.02 30.42 -2.24
C GLU A 234 14.99 30.56 -3.37
N SER A 235 15.26 29.98 -4.53
CA SER A 235 14.30 29.98 -5.65
C SER A 235 12.99 29.29 -5.28
N ILE A 236 13.06 28.17 -4.55
CA ILE A 236 11.89 27.45 -4.03
C ILE A 236 11.15 28.31 -3.00
N ARG A 237 11.85 28.88 -2.03
CA ARG A 237 11.24 29.76 -1.02
C ARG A 237 10.49 30.91 -1.65
N ARG A 238 11.12 31.62 -2.59
CA ARG A 238 10.48 32.74 -3.30
C ARG A 238 9.26 32.31 -4.12
N SER A 239 9.27 31.11 -4.68
CA SER A 239 8.25 30.66 -5.63
C SER A 239 7.10 29.89 -4.97
N ILE A 240 7.33 29.25 -3.82
CA ILE A 240 6.34 28.41 -3.12
C ILE A 240 6.01 28.97 -1.74
N GLU A 241 7.02 29.20 -0.87
CA GLU A 241 6.79 29.62 0.52
C GLU A 241 6.19 31.03 0.59
N TYR A 242 6.81 32.02 -0.06
CA TYR A 242 6.35 33.41 0.03
C TYR A 242 4.92 33.62 -0.51
N PRO A 243 4.52 33.05 -1.66
CA PRO A 243 3.14 33.20 -2.14
C PRO A 243 2.10 32.59 -1.21
N LEU A 244 2.44 31.51 -0.50
CA LEU A 244 1.54 30.86 0.44
C LEU A 244 1.46 31.62 1.77
N LEU A 245 2.60 32.11 2.28
CA LEU A 245 2.66 32.84 3.55
C LEU A 245 2.14 34.29 3.43
N HIS A 246 2.33 34.91 2.29
CA HIS A 246 1.99 36.32 2.05
C HIS A 246 0.94 36.49 0.94
N ALA A 247 -0.06 35.60 0.89
CA ALA A 247 -1.08 35.58 -0.17
C ALA A 247 -1.75 36.94 -0.41
N GLY A 248 -1.98 37.74 0.64
CA GLY A 248 -2.55 39.08 0.55
C GLY A 248 -1.69 40.06 -0.26
N LEU A 249 -0.38 40.03 -0.07
CA LEU A 249 0.55 40.88 -0.85
C LEU A 249 0.56 40.44 -2.33
N PHE A 250 0.66 39.16 -2.59
CA PHE A 250 0.68 38.62 -3.95
C PHE A 250 -0.62 38.94 -4.73
N SER A 251 -1.77 38.93 -4.02
CA SER A 251 -3.07 39.32 -4.59
C SER A 251 -3.11 40.82 -4.95
N GLN A 252 -2.54 41.71 -4.11
CA GLN A 252 -2.46 43.15 -4.38
C GLN A 252 -1.68 43.44 -5.68
N TYR A 253 -0.64 42.65 -5.94
CA TYR A 253 0.16 42.81 -7.16
C TYR A 253 -0.41 41.98 -8.35
N GLN A 254 -1.59 41.36 -8.22
CA GLN A 254 -2.20 40.49 -9.22
C GLN A 254 -1.21 39.44 -9.77
N PHE A 255 -0.34 38.94 -8.90
CA PHE A 255 0.71 38.00 -9.27
C PHE A 255 0.11 36.62 -9.51
N GLN A 256 0.31 36.08 -10.71
CA GLN A 256 -0.09 34.70 -11.04
C GLN A 256 0.91 33.73 -10.41
N GLN A 257 0.42 32.94 -9.47
CA GLN A 257 1.23 31.93 -8.82
C GLN A 257 1.49 30.75 -9.78
N PRO A 258 2.74 30.25 -9.84
CA PRO A 258 3.06 29.07 -10.62
C PRO A 258 2.33 27.84 -10.03
N LYS A 259 1.78 26.98 -10.90
CA LYS A 259 1.06 25.78 -10.46
C LYS A 259 1.99 24.61 -10.16
N GLY A 260 3.09 24.52 -10.87
CA GLY A 260 4.03 23.42 -10.74
C GLY A 260 5.48 23.80 -10.94
N PHE A 261 6.35 22.96 -10.44
CA PHE A 261 7.80 23.15 -10.39
C PHE A 261 8.52 21.94 -10.95
N LEU A 262 9.60 22.18 -11.70
CA LEU A 262 10.52 21.16 -12.15
C LEU A 262 11.89 21.35 -11.46
N LEU A 263 12.29 20.39 -10.63
CA LEU A 263 13.65 20.26 -10.12
C LEU A 263 14.46 19.42 -11.11
N TYR A 264 15.47 20.00 -11.73
CA TYR A 264 16.23 19.26 -12.74
C TYR A 264 17.74 19.40 -12.52
N GLY A 265 18.47 18.37 -12.92
CA GLY A 265 19.93 18.34 -12.82
C GLY A 265 20.48 16.94 -12.67
N PRO A 266 21.81 16.81 -12.49
CA PRO A 266 22.46 15.50 -12.40
C PRO A 266 21.94 14.62 -11.28
N PRO A 267 22.04 13.29 -11.42
CA PRO A 267 21.65 12.36 -10.37
C PRO A 267 22.50 12.54 -9.10
N GLY A 268 21.93 12.22 -7.96
CA GLY A 268 22.63 12.29 -6.66
C GLY A 268 22.89 13.71 -6.12
N CYS A 269 22.35 14.76 -6.75
CA CYS A 269 22.52 16.15 -6.31
C CYS A 269 21.46 16.64 -5.30
N GLY A 270 20.56 15.75 -4.83
CA GLY A 270 19.64 16.05 -3.73
C GLY A 270 18.25 16.53 -4.13
N LYS A 271 17.80 16.36 -5.39
CA LYS A 271 16.46 16.80 -5.86
C LYS A 271 15.33 16.25 -4.98
N THR A 272 15.35 14.98 -4.66
CA THR A 272 14.34 14.31 -3.81
C THR A 272 14.37 14.88 -2.38
N LEU A 273 15.57 15.11 -1.82
CA LEU A 273 15.72 15.70 -0.49
C LEU A 273 15.16 17.14 -0.44
N ILE A 274 15.42 17.94 -1.49
CA ILE A 274 14.89 19.29 -1.62
C ILE A 274 13.36 19.29 -1.67
N GLY A 275 12.75 18.37 -2.45
CA GLY A 275 11.29 18.22 -2.51
C GLY A 275 10.70 17.84 -1.16
N GLN A 276 11.31 16.90 -0.46
CA GLN A 276 10.91 16.50 0.89
C GLN A 276 11.02 17.62 1.91
N ALA A 277 12.15 18.35 1.93
CA ALA A 277 12.35 19.48 2.85
C ALA A 277 11.37 20.62 2.58
N THR A 278 11.03 20.87 1.30
CA THR A 278 10.00 21.85 0.93
C THR A 278 8.65 21.50 1.56
N ALA A 279 8.22 20.26 1.41
CA ALA A 279 6.94 19.81 1.97
C ALA A 279 6.92 19.82 3.50
N ALA A 280 8.02 19.39 4.14
CA ALA A 280 8.15 19.39 5.59
C ALA A 280 8.13 20.82 6.17
N SER A 281 8.93 21.74 5.61
CA SER A 281 8.99 23.13 6.05
C SER A 281 7.65 23.83 5.95
N LEU A 282 6.99 23.72 4.80
CA LEU A 282 5.68 24.34 4.60
C LEU A 282 4.59 23.70 5.45
N GLY A 283 4.61 22.36 5.60
CA GLY A 283 3.67 21.66 6.46
C GLY A 283 3.76 22.12 7.92
N GLU A 284 4.97 22.32 8.45
CA GLU A 284 5.19 22.82 9.82
C GLU A 284 4.75 24.30 9.97
N ILE A 285 5.03 25.15 8.99
CA ILE A 285 4.65 26.56 9.04
C ILE A 285 3.12 26.69 9.02
N LEU A 286 2.46 26.01 8.10
CA LEU A 286 1.01 26.05 7.96
C LEU A 286 0.27 25.45 9.15
N ALA A 287 0.85 24.45 9.83
CA ALA A 287 0.29 23.90 11.06
C ALA A 287 0.32 24.92 12.20
N LYS A 288 1.45 25.65 12.37
CA LYS A 288 1.61 26.71 13.41
C LYS A 288 0.68 27.89 13.18
N ASP A 289 0.50 28.31 11.92
CA ASP A 289 -0.41 29.41 11.58
C ASP A 289 -1.88 29.00 11.80
N GLY A 290 -2.24 27.75 11.52
CA GLY A 290 -3.57 27.18 11.79
C GLY A 290 -3.92 27.16 13.30
N GLU A 291 -2.97 26.80 14.16
CA GLU A 291 -3.16 26.83 15.63
C GLU A 291 -3.31 28.27 16.15
N SER A 292 -2.53 29.20 15.61
CA SER A 292 -2.59 30.63 15.99
C SER A 292 -3.89 31.31 15.55
N ALA A 293 -4.45 30.91 14.41
CA ALA A 293 -5.72 31.40 13.89
C ALA A 293 -6.93 30.90 14.72
N ASN A 294 -6.91 29.64 15.17
CA ASN A 294 -7.94 29.07 16.03
C ASN A 294 -7.98 29.72 17.41
N SER A 295 -6.84 30.20 17.93
CA SER A 295 -6.78 30.90 19.22
C SER A 295 -7.31 32.34 19.16
N LYS A 296 -7.35 32.98 17.98
CA LYS A 296 -7.78 34.39 17.80
C LYS A 296 -9.22 34.53 17.30
N ASN A 297 -9.86 33.48 16.83
CA ASN A 297 -11.19 33.54 16.17
C ASN A 297 -12.38 33.35 17.10
N ASN A 298 -12.28 33.70 18.39
CA ASN A 298 -13.46 33.74 19.25
C ASN A 298 -14.18 35.12 19.26
N GLN A 299 -13.73 36.11 18.50
CA GLN A 299 -14.46 37.37 18.32
C GLN A 299 -14.13 37.99 16.95
N ASN A 300 -15.16 38.13 16.11
CA ASN A 300 -15.23 38.94 14.89
C ASN A 300 -14.50 38.42 13.63
N SER A 301 -15.22 37.68 12.78
CA SER A 301 -15.27 38.01 11.33
C SER A 301 -16.34 37.18 10.61
N ALA A 302 -17.54 37.69 10.56
CA ALA A 302 -18.45 37.48 9.44
C ALA A 302 -17.97 38.43 8.34
N GLN A 303 -17.50 37.88 7.20
CA GLN A 303 -17.39 38.46 5.86
C GLN A 303 -16.07 38.06 5.19
N ASP A 304 -16.08 36.90 4.58
CA ASP A 304 -15.60 36.68 3.19
C ASP A 304 -16.00 35.25 2.77
N SER A 305 -17.18 35.13 2.21
CA SER A 305 -17.79 33.87 1.80
C SER A 305 -17.45 33.48 0.34
N SER A 306 -16.27 33.82 -0.16
CA SER A 306 -15.87 33.52 -1.55
C SER A 306 -14.92 32.32 -1.72
N SER A 307 -14.34 31.75 -0.67
CA SER A 307 -13.52 30.55 -0.81
C SER A 307 -14.26 29.30 -0.33
N LYS A 308 -14.62 28.42 -1.27
CA LYS A 308 -15.32 27.14 -1.00
C LYS A 308 -14.45 26.09 -0.27
N LEU A 309 -13.20 26.39 0.09
CA LEU A 309 -12.27 25.43 0.67
C LEU A 309 -11.95 25.78 2.13
N PRO A 310 -11.78 24.76 3.01
CA PRO A 310 -11.43 24.98 4.41
C PRO A 310 -10.03 25.61 4.57
N PRO A 311 -9.76 26.30 5.70
CA PRO A 311 -8.43 26.80 6.02
C PRO A 311 -7.40 25.66 6.01
N ILE A 312 -6.13 26.00 5.73
CA ILE A 312 -5.05 25.01 5.65
C ILE A 312 -4.48 24.80 7.04
N ASN A 313 -4.54 23.56 7.56
CA ASN A 313 -4.06 23.15 8.88
C ASN A 313 -2.94 22.11 8.77
N GLY A 314 -1.93 22.37 7.94
CA GLY A 314 -0.79 21.48 7.73
C GLY A 314 -0.65 20.97 6.31
N GLY A 315 0.31 20.07 6.07
CA GLY A 315 0.63 19.53 4.75
C GLY A 315 0.50 18.01 4.69
N VAL A 316 0.39 17.46 3.49
CA VAL A 316 0.51 16.02 3.17
C VAL A 316 1.43 15.85 1.98
N PHE A 317 2.37 14.90 2.06
CA PHE A 317 3.34 14.61 1.02
C PHE A 317 2.96 13.33 0.26
N LEU A 318 2.66 13.46 -1.02
CA LEU A 318 2.32 12.36 -1.91
C LEU A 318 3.51 12.12 -2.84
N HIS A 319 4.30 11.10 -2.56
CA HIS A 319 5.51 10.76 -3.30
C HIS A 319 5.26 9.58 -4.24
N VAL A 320 5.62 9.76 -5.50
CA VAL A 320 5.52 8.73 -6.53
C VAL A 320 6.82 8.71 -7.33
N LYS A 321 7.34 7.52 -7.58
CA LYS A 321 8.44 7.35 -8.55
C LYS A 321 7.88 7.01 -9.92
N GLY A 322 8.37 7.70 -10.94
CA GLY A 322 7.91 7.50 -12.30
C GLY A 322 7.90 6.04 -12.77
N PRO A 323 8.98 5.26 -12.60
CA PRO A 323 9.00 3.85 -12.98
C PRO A 323 7.96 2.96 -12.27
N GLU A 324 7.55 3.30 -11.05
CA GLU A 324 6.51 2.57 -10.30
C GLU A 324 5.11 2.76 -10.91
N VAL A 325 4.89 3.86 -11.64
CA VAL A 325 3.64 4.14 -12.34
C VAL A 325 3.54 3.37 -13.65
N LEU A 326 4.69 3.03 -14.27
CA LEU A 326 4.74 2.32 -15.54
C LEU A 326 4.45 0.83 -15.34
N ASN A 327 3.18 0.46 -15.31
CA ASN A 327 2.76 -0.94 -15.29
C ASN A 327 2.49 -1.46 -16.70
N MET A 328 2.67 -2.78 -16.89
CA MET A 328 2.45 -3.45 -18.18
C MET A 328 0.99 -3.45 -18.65
N TRP A 329 0.04 -3.16 -17.76
CA TRP A 329 -1.38 -3.18 -18.06
C TRP A 329 -1.86 -1.83 -18.57
N VAL A 330 -2.50 -1.83 -19.74
CA VAL A 330 -3.08 -0.63 -20.37
C VAL A 330 -4.16 -0.03 -19.44
N GLY A 331 -4.05 1.27 -19.16
CA GLY A 331 -5.00 2.00 -18.33
C GLY A 331 -4.67 2.05 -16.83
N GLU A 332 -3.81 1.18 -16.31
CA GLU A 332 -3.45 1.18 -14.88
C GLU A 332 -2.58 2.38 -14.52
N SER A 333 -1.61 2.72 -15.34
CA SER A 333 -0.78 3.92 -15.17
C SER A 333 -1.61 5.21 -15.16
N GLU A 334 -2.61 5.29 -16.02
CA GLU A 334 -3.55 6.41 -16.08
C GLU A 334 -4.40 6.47 -14.81
N ARG A 335 -4.85 5.33 -14.32
CA ARG A 335 -5.62 5.23 -13.07
C ARG A 335 -4.80 5.72 -11.88
N ILE A 336 -3.53 5.30 -11.75
CA ILE A 336 -2.65 5.70 -10.66
C ILE A 336 -2.49 7.23 -10.61
N ILE A 337 -2.25 7.87 -11.76
CA ILE A 337 -2.12 9.34 -11.81
C ILE A 337 -3.44 10.03 -11.45
N ARG A 338 -4.56 9.54 -11.96
CA ARG A 338 -5.87 10.12 -11.66
C ARG A 338 -6.21 9.96 -10.17
N ASP A 339 -5.92 8.79 -9.59
CA ASP A 339 -6.11 8.52 -8.16
C ASP A 339 -5.21 9.43 -7.30
N LEU A 340 -3.97 9.70 -7.72
CA LEU A 340 -3.05 10.62 -7.05
C LEU A 340 -3.64 12.04 -6.94
N PHE A 341 -4.14 12.59 -8.05
CA PHE A 341 -4.77 13.92 -8.06
C PHE A 341 -6.10 13.94 -7.30
N LEU A 342 -6.88 12.86 -7.36
CA LEU A 342 -8.11 12.71 -6.58
C LEU A 342 -7.83 12.73 -5.08
N GLN A 343 -6.83 11.97 -4.63
CA GLN A 343 -6.39 11.96 -3.24
C GLN A 343 -5.89 13.35 -2.79
N ALA A 344 -5.11 14.03 -3.63
CA ALA A 344 -4.67 15.39 -3.35
C ALA A 344 -5.87 16.33 -3.12
N ARG A 345 -6.89 16.28 -3.97
CA ARG A 345 -8.11 17.08 -3.81
C ARG A 345 -8.88 16.72 -2.53
N GLN A 346 -8.97 15.45 -2.19
CA GLN A 346 -9.61 14.97 -0.94
C GLN A 346 -8.86 15.49 0.30
N GLN A 347 -7.53 15.43 0.31
CA GLN A 347 -6.72 15.97 1.40
C GLN A 347 -6.90 17.48 1.53
N ARG A 348 -7.01 18.19 0.40
CA ARG A 348 -7.28 19.63 0.42
C ARG A 348 -8.66 19.95 1.00
N GLN A 349 -9.68 19.15 0.69
CA GLN A 349 -11.02 19.26 1.30
C GLN A 349 -11.01 18.94 2.80
N ALA A 350 -10.07 18.10 3.26
CA ALA A 350 -9.83 17.83 4.68
C ALA A 350 -8.99 18.93 5.38
N GLY A 351 -8.70 20.05 4.72
CA GLY A 351 -7.96 21.17 5.29
C GLY A 351 -6.44 21.00 5.30
N LYS A 352 -5.88 20.08 4.52
CA LYS A 352 -4.43 19.89 4.39
C LYS A 352 -3.95 20.38 3.03
N LEU A 353 -2.73 20.90 2.94
CA LEU A 353 -2.10 21.24 1.66
C LEU A 353 -1.37 20.02 1.10
N PRO A 354 -1.82 19.45 -0.03
CA PRO A 354 -1.14 18.32 -0.64
C PRO A 354 0.05 18.77 -1.49
N PHE A 355 1.19 18.08 -1.31
CA PHE A 355 2.39 18.17 -2.13
C PHE A 355 2.52 16.90 -2.95
N ILE A 356 2.30 16.98 -4.25
CA ILE A 356 2.55 15.88 -5.19
C ILE A 356 4.00 15.99 -5.64
N PHE A 357 4.81 14.99 -5.30
CA PHE A 357 6.19 14.89 -5.73
C PHE A 357 6.37 13.66 -6.63
N ILE A 358 6.74 13.90 -7.88
CA ILE A 358 7.01 12.84 -8.87
C ILE A 358 8.50 12.82 -9.16
N ASP A 359 9.17 11.76 -8.69
CA ASP A 359 10.58 11.53 -8.97
C ASP A 359 10.76 10.76 -10.28
N GLU A 360 11.89 10.99 -10.96
CA GLU A 360 12.17 10.42 -12.29
C GLU A 360 11.01 10.66 -13.28
N ALA A 361 10.50 11.89 -13.31
CA ALA A 361 9.32 12.27 -14.07
C ALA A 361 9.47 12.03 -15.59
N GLU A 362 10.72 12.01 -16.11
CA GLU A 362 11.03 11.68 -17.50
C GLU A 362 10.53 10.30 -17.92
N SER A 363 10.40 9.36 -16.99
CA SER A 363 9.93 8.01 -17.30
C SER A 363 8.46 7.97 -17.72
N ILE A 364 7.61 8.81 -17.11
CA ILE A 364 6.15 8.83 -17.36
C ILE A 364 5.70 10.01 -18.24
N LEU A 365 6.42 11.14 -18.19
CA LEU A 365 6.09 12.37 -18.91
C LEU A 365 7.06 12.62 -20.07
N GLY A 366 7.74 11.58 -20.54
CA GLY A 366 8.73 11.66 -21.60
C GLY A 366 8.11 11.88 -22.97
N THR A 367 8.92 12.46 -23.89
CA THR A 367 8.55 12.64 -25.31
C THR A 367 8.38 11.29 -26.00
N ARG A 368 7.50 11.24 -27.02
CA ARG A 368 7.21 10.03 -27.79
C ARG A 368 8.42 9.34 -28.41
N ARG A 369 9.54 10.07 -28.62
CA ARG A 369 10.79 9.53 -29.18
C ARG A 369 11.66 8.83 -28.16
N ALA A 370 11.52 9.15 -26.88
CA ALA A 370 12.36 8.66 -25.79
C ALA A 370 11.89 7.33 -25.22
N VAL A 371 10.59 7.04 -25.30
CA VAL A 371 9.99 5.82 -24.73
C VAL A 371 9.70 4.82 -25.85
N ARG A 372 10.49 3.74 -25.91
CA ARG A 372 10.29 2.64 -26.88
C ARG A 372 9.03 1.80 -26.63
N SER A 373 8.31 2.07 -25.53
CA SER A 373 7.08 1.35 -25.17
C SER A 373 5.89 1.95 -25.91
N TYR A 374 5.35 1.18 -26.81
CA TYR A 374 4.14 1.50 -27.60
C TYR A 374 2.95 1.79 -26.66
N ASN A 375 2.30 2.93 -26.86
CA ASN A 375 0.98 3.35 -26.39
C ASN A 375 0.81 4.02 -25.03
N VAL A 376 1.61 3.80 -23.98
CA VAL A 376 1.29 4.33 -22.64
C VAL A 376 1.56 5.84 -22.52
N SER A 377 2.66 6.34 -23.07
CA SER A 377 3.01 7.77 -22.99
C SER A 377 2.10 8.68 -23.85
N ASN A 378 1.39 8.11 -24.83
CA ASN A 378 0.48 8.89 -25.68
C ASN A 378 -0.77 9.38 -24.94
N THR A 379 -1.19 8.69 -23.89
CA THR A 379 -2.38 8.99 -23.09
C THR A 379 -2.04 9.61 -21.73
N LEU A 380 -0.88 9.24 -21.14
CA LEU A 380 -0.46 9.76 -19.84
C LEU A 380 -0.16 11.27 -19.86
N VAL A 381 0.60 11.76 -20.84
CA VAL A 381 0.96 13.19 -20.92
C VAL A 381 -0.27 14.08 -21.08
N PRO A 382 -1.20 13.83 -22.03
CA PRO A 382 -2.43 14.62 -22.13
C PRO A 382 -3.29 14.58 -20.87
N MET A 383 -3.41 13.42 -20.22
CA MET A 383 -4.18 13.27 -19.01
C MET A 383 -3.53 14.03 -17.84
N PHE A 384 -2.23 13.90 -17.65
CA PHE A 384 -1.50 14.66 -16.63
C PHE A 384 -1.65 16.17 -16.85
N CYS A 385 -1.56 16.64 -18.10
CA CYS A 385 -1.81 18.02 -18.44
C CYS A 385 -3.24 18.47 -18.10
N ALA A 386 -4.25 17.62 -18.35
CA ALA A 386 -5.64 17.92 -18.00
C ALA A 386 -5.85 18.03 -16.48
N GLU A 387 -5.19 17.16 -15.69
CA GLU A 387 -5.23 17.25 -14.22
C GLU A 387 -4.56 18.53 -13.72
N LEU A 388 -3.43 18.95 -14.30
CA LEU A 388 -2.76 20.22 -13.98
C LEU A 388 -3.61 21.44 -14.36
N ASP A 389 -4.26 21.41 -15.52
CA ASP A 389 -5.14 22.49 -15.97
C ASP A 389 -6.35 22.66 -15.03
N GLY A 390 -6.79 21.57 -14.38
CA GLY A 390 -7.83 21.57 -13.36
C GLY A 390 -7.42 22.15 -12.00
N ILE A 391 -6.13 22.47 -11.77
CA ILE A 391 -5.64 23.15 -10.57
C ILE A 391 -5.72 24.67 -10.80
N GLU A 392 -6.46 25.39 -9.95
CA GLU A 392 -6.62 26.85 -10.08
C GLU A 392 -5.48 27.63 -9.43
N SER A 393 -4.95 27.15 -8.29
CA SER A 393 -3.91 27.86 -7.52
C SER A 393 -3.03 26.92 -6.70
N LEU A 394 -1.85 27.43 -6.26
CA LEU A 394 -0.95 26.72 -5.30
C LEU A 394 -1.63 26.37 -3.96
N SER A 395 -2.61 27.15 -3.54
CA SER A 395 -3.35 26.88 -2.30
C SER A 395 -4.21 25.62 -2.38
N GLN A 396 -4.38 25.03 -3.56
CA GLN A 396 -5.10 23.78 -3.75
C GLN A 396 -4.17 22.58 -3.73
N VAL A 397 -3.12 22.59 -4.56
CA VAL A 397 -2.17 21.49 -4.72
C VAL A 397 -0.84 22.05 -5.19
N VAL A 398 0.26 21.63 -4.60
CA VAL A 398 1.61 21.95 -5.07
C VAL A 398 2.17 20.74 -5.81
N VAL A 399 2.53 20.90 -7.09
CA VAL A 399 3.10 19.83 -7.91
C VAL A 399 4.59 20.08 -8.13
N ILE A 400 5.43 19.13 -7.75
CA ILE A 400 6.89 19.18 -7.92
C ILE A 400 7.31 17.94 -8.72
N LEU A 401 7.91 18.16 -9.87
CA LEU A 401 8.54 17.13 -10.67
C LEU A 401 10.05 17.14 -10.43
N ALA A 402 10.67 15.98 -10.29
CA ALA A 402 12.11 15.84 -10.31
C ALA A 402 12.55 15.03 -11.52
N SER A 403 13.61 15.51 -12.20
CA SER A 403 14.12 14.85 -13.41
C SER A 403 15.64 14.94 -13.49
N ASN A 404 16.27 13.85 -13.92
CA ASN A 404 17.67 13.82 -14.30
C ASN A 404 17.87 14.28 -15.74
N ARG A 405 16.83 14.18 -16.58
CA ARG A 405 16.84 14.43 -18.01
C ARG A 405 15.68 15.34 -18.43
N PRO A 406 15.77 16.65 -18.15
CA PRO A 406 14.71 17.60 -18.49
C PRO A 406 14.44 17.70 -20.01
N ASP A 407 15.43 17.35 -20.84
CA ASP A 407 15.32 17.26 -22.29
C ASP A 407 14.37 16.16 -22.78
N MET A 408 14.12 15.16 -21.96
CA MET A 408 13.21 14.06 -22.27
C MET A 408 11.75 14.35 -21.91
N ILE A 409 11.48 15.33 -21.04
CA ILE A 409 10.11 15.67 -20.65
C ILE A 409 9.38 16.33 -21.82
N ASP A 410 8.11 15.92 -22.02
CA ASP A 410 7.28 16.49 -23.10
C ASP A 410 7.10 18.02 -22.91
N PRO A 411 7.37 18.82 -23.93
CA PRO A 411 7.21 20.27 -23.86
C PRO A 411 5.79 20.73 -23.47
N ALA A 412 4.77 19.91 -23.72
CA ALA A 412 3.40 20.22 -23.33
C ALA A 412 3.23 20.33 -21.81
N VAL A 413 3.98 19.55 -21.03
CA VAL A 413 3.99 19.60 -19.55
C VAL A 413 4.65 20.88 -19.05
N LEU A 414 5.68 21.36 -19.78
CA LEU A 414 6.52 22.50 -19.40
C LEU A 414 6.00 23.85 -19.92
N ARG A 415 4.76 23.89 -20.43
CA ARG A 415 4.13 25.14 -20.87
C ARG A 415 3.69 26.00 -19.70
N SER A 416 3.67 27.33 -19.93
CA SER A 416 3.13 28.29 -18.97
C SER A 416 1.69 27.94 -18.57
N GLY A 417 1.38 28.09 -17.29
CA GLY A 417 0.10 27.66 -16.70
C GLY A 417 0.08 26.22 -16.20
N ARG A 418 1.19 25.45 -16.33
CA ARG A 418 1.35 24.07 -15.81
C ARG A 418 2.58 23.96 -14.93
N ILE A 419 3.72 23.53 -15.52
CA ILE A 419 5.02 23.50 -14.80
C ILE A 419 5.80 24.75 -15.21
N ASP A 420 5.52 25.84 -14.54
CA ASP A 420 5.99 27.19 -14.92
C ASP A 420 7.42 27.45 -14.50
N ARG A 421 7.85 26.86 -13.39
CA ARG A 421 9.16 27.13 -12.78
C ARG A 421 10.08 25.94 -12.93
N LYS A 422 11.26 26.23 -13.49
CA LYS A 422 12.35 25.25 -13.64
C LYS A 422 13.48 25.67 -12.73
N ILE A 423 13.88 24.82 -11.82
CA ILE A 423 14.91 25.07 -10.81
C ILE A 423 16.04 24.06 -11.02
N LYS A 424 17.22 24.58 -11.37
CA LYS A 424 18.39 23.74 -11.58
C LYS A 424 19.00 23.36 -10.22
N VAL A 425 19.18 22.06 -10.00
CA VAL A 425 19.93 21.50 -8.86
C VAL A 425 21.25 20.98 -9.43
N GLY A 426 22.27 21.81 -9.36
CA GLY A 426 23.55 21.55 -10.00
C GLY A 426 24.49 20.66 -9.18
N ARG A 427 25.65 20.37 -9.75
CA ARG A 427 26.74 19.73 -8.99
C ARG A 427 27.26 20.71 -7.94
N PRO A 428 27.69 20.21 -6.76
CA PRO A 428 28.14 21.07 -5.69
C PRO A 428 29.47 21.74 -6.00
N GLY A 429 29.54 23.04 -5.83
CA GLY A 429 30.78 23.79 -5.87
C GLY A 429 31.60 23.62 -4.58
N ARG A 430 32.77 24.28 -4.50
CA ARG A 430 33.68 24.13 -3.34
C ARG A 430 33.00 24.47 -2.01
N LYS A 431 32.20 25.55 -1.97
CA LYS A 431 31.43 25.94 -0.79
C LYS A 431 30.37 24.93 -0.42
N ASP A 432 29.61 24.46 -1.43
CA ASP A 432 28.55 23.49 -1.22
C ASP A 432 29.08 22.15 -0.70
N VAL A 433 30.27 21.72 -1.18
CA VAL A 433 30.91 20.49 -0.68
C VAL A 433 31.23 20.61 0.81
N VAL A 434 31.73 21.79 1.27
CA VAL A 434 31.97 22.03 2.70
C VAL A 434 30.67 21.91 3.50
N GLU A 435 29.58 22.52 3.03
CA GLU A 435 28.29 22.47 3.71
C GLU A 435 27.71 21.04 3.72
N ILE A 436 27.79 20.31 2.60
CA ILE A 436 27.36 18.91 2.52
C ILE A 436 28.16 18.05 3.50
N LEU A 437 29.48 18.20 3.54
CA LEU A 437 30.32 17.42 4.45
C LEU A 437 30.02 17.74 5.93
N ARG A 438 29.69 18.98 6.28
CA ARG A 438 29.25 19.34 7.63
C ARG A 438 27.97 18.64 8.08
N VAL A 439 27.06 18.35 7.17
CA VAL A 439 25.85 17.57 7.48
C VAL A 439 26.19 16.14 7.89
N TYR A 440 27.21 15.54 7.26
CA TYR A 440 27.61 14.13 7.50
C TYR A 440 28.67 13.98 8.58
N LEU A 441 29.57 14.97 8.72
CA LEU A 441 30.68 14.99 9.68
C LEU A 441 30.34 15.95 10.83
N LYS A 442 29.43 15.52 11.69
CA LYS A 442 29.01 16.27 12.87
C LYS A 442 30.10 16.28 13.95
N ALA A 443 30.07 17.29 14.81
CA ALA A 443 31.06 17.46 15.89
C ALA A 443 31.05 16.35 16.95
N ASP A 444 29.94 15.61 17.08
CA ASP A 444 29.73 14.52 18.04
C ASP A 444 30.34 13.17 17.60
N LEU A 445 30.91 13.11 16.38
CA LEU A 445 31.56 11.89 15.92
C LEU A 445 32.94 11.72 16.59
N PRO A 446 33.38 10.46 16.79
CA PRO A 446 34.72 10.18 17.30
C PRO A 446 35.77 10.52 16.22
N TYR A 447 36.51 11.58 16.43
CA TYR A 447 37.67 11.96 15.63
C TYR A 447 38.96 11.51 16.31
N ALA A 448 39.98 11.15 15.53
CA ALA A 448 41.27 10.82 16.08
C ALA A 448 41.84 12.01 16.86
N SER A 449 42.54 11.74 17.97
CA SER A 449 43.10 12.77 18.87
C SER A 449 43.94 13.79 18.12
N SER A 450 43.88 15.05 18.53
CA SER A 450 44.59 16.19 17.90
C SER A 450 46.11 15.99 17.78
N ASN A 451 46.72 15.15 18.60
CA ASN A 451 48.14 14.74 18.49
C ASN A 451 48.48 13.99 17.18
N SER A 452 47.49 13.36 16.54
CA SER A 452 47.63 12.66 15.25
C SER A 452 47.33 13.56 14.07
N LEU A 453 46.75 14.75 14.30
CA LEU A 453 46.37 15.71 13.26
C LEU A 453 47.48 16.76 13.16
N LYS A 454 48.47 16.52 12.30
CA LYS A 454 49.54 17.52 12.01
C LYS A 454 48.92 18.77 11.41
N GLY A 455 48.98 19.91 12.13
CA GLY A 455 48.62 21.22 11.61
C GLY A 455 47.32 21.85 12.13
N VAL A 456 46.68 21.29 13.18
CA VAL A 456 45.51 21.93 13.82
C VAL A 456 45.94 23.10 14.67
N THR A 457 45.43 24.29 14.39
CA THR A 457 45.53 25.46 15.28
C THR A 457 44.45 25.32 16.37
N ASP A 458 44.74 25.86 17.57
CA ASP A 458 43.91 25.70 18.78
C ASP A 458 42.44 26.16 18.65
N ASP A 459 42.09 26.88 17.57
CA ASP A 459 40.76 27.42 17.30
C ASP A 459 39.92 26.56 16.31
N GLU A 460 40.47 25.53 15.68
CA GLU A 460 39.76 24.73 14.70
C GLU A 460 39.23 23.39 15.27
N THR A 461 37.93 23.12 15.03
CA THR A 461 37.37 21.82 15.40
C THR A 461 37.98 20.72 14.53
N PRO A 462 38.20 19.48 15.06
CA PRO A 462 38.76 18.35 14.28
C PRO A 462 37.95 18.05 12.99
N ALA A 463 36.64 18.23 13.05
CA ALA A 463 35.76 18.10 11.89
C ALA A 463 36.09 19.11 10.79
N SER A 464 36.30 20.40 11.16
CA SER A 464 36.58 21.47 10.19
C SER A 464 37.94 21.27 9.50
N HIS A 465 38.95 20.82 10.23
CA HIS A 465 40.26 20.49 9.67
C HIS A 465 40.19 19.34 8.65
N ILE A 466 39.50 18.26 9.00
CA ILE A 466 39.33 17.09 8.12
C ILE A 466 38.56 17.48 6.86
N ILE A 467 37.47 18.24 6.99
CA ILE A 467 36.67 18.75 5.86
C ILE A 467 37.55 19.65 4.97
N GLY A 468 38.31 20.57 5.55
CA GLY A 468 39.22 21.45 4.81
C GLY A 468 40.23 20.67 3.99
N GLY A 469 40.93 19.73 4.61
CA GLY A 469 41.92 18.87 3.94
C GLY A 469 41.35 18.03 2.81
N LEU A 470 40.15 17.44 3.00
CA LEU A 470 39.46 16.68 1.96
C LEU A 470 39.06 17.57 0.78
N VAL A 471 38.48 18.75 1.05
CA VAL A 471 38.05 19.70 0.01
C VAL A 471 39.26 20.23 -0.77
N GLU A 472 40.35 20.53 -0.09
CA GLU A 472 41.57 20.98 -0.75
C GLU A 472 42.11 19.90 -1.71
N ASN A 473 42.16 18.64 -1.26
CA ASN A 473 42.58 17.53 -2.11
C ASN A 473 41.66 17.32 -3.33
N LEU A 474 40.33 17.33 -3.14
CA LEU A 474 39.34 17.11 -4.22
C LEU A 474 39.40 18.23 -5.28
N PHE A 475 39.63 19.47 -4.89
CA PHE A 475 39.65 20.64 -5.79
C PHE A 475 41.03 20.95 -6.37
N GLN A 476 42.10 20.29 -5.90
CA GLN A 476 43.44 20.48 -6.44
C GLN A 476 43.55 19.94 -7.86
N PRO A 477 44.06 20.69 -8.84
CA PRO A 477 44.22 20.23 -10.22
C PRO A 477 45.47 19.33 -10.37
N SER A 478 45.54 18.25 -9.59
CA SER A 478 46.60 17.26 -9.62
C SER A 478 46.39 16.24 -10.73
N GLN A 479 47.44 15.49 -11.10
CA GLN A 479 47.32 14.37 -12.05
C GLN A 479 46.43 13.25 -11.51
N GLU A 480 46.44 13.03 -10.19
CA GLU A 480 45.63 12.02 -9.52
C GLU A 480 44.13 12.30 -9.58
N ASN A 481 43.77 13.58 -9.65
CA ASN A 481 42.38 14.03 -9.72
C ASN A 481 41.81 14.10 -11.15
N ARG A 482 42.65 13.84 -12.18
CA ARG A 482 42.17 13.76 -13.57
C ARG A 482 41.38 12.46 -13.79
N VAL A 483 40.19 12.59 -14.34
CA VAL A 483 39.31 11.43 -14.59
C VAL A 483 39.19 11.19 -16.09
N LEU A 484 38.82 12.22 -16.84
CA LEU A 484 38.47 12.11 -18.26
C LEU A 484 39.06 13.27 -19.07
N ALA A 485 39.34 13.00 -20.35
CA ALA A 485 39.54 14.06 -21.34
C ALA A 485 38.47 13.99 -22.41
N ILE A 486 37.78 15.12 -22.60
CA ILE A 486 36.77 15.30 -23.64
C ILE A 486 37.40 16.08 -24.79
N ARG A 487 37.27 15.57 -26.00
CA ARG A 487 37.68 16.26 -27.24
C ARG A 487 36.47 16.87 -27.90
N LEU A 488 36.46 18.20 -27.98
CA LEU A 488 35.40 18.96 -28.62
C LEU A 488 35.66 19.11 -30.15
N ARG A 489 34.58 19.33 -30.93
CA ARG A 489 34.65 19.57 -32.39
C ARG A 489 35.48 20.80 -32.77
N ASN A 490 35.59 21.77 -31.89
CA ASN A 490 36.43 22.95 -32.10
C ASN A 490 37.95 22.67 -31.89
N GLY A 491 38.33 21.41 -31.71
CA GLY A 491 39.72 20.98 -31.46
C GLY A 491 40.20 21.19 -30.03
N ARG A 492 39.40 21.78 -29.14
CA ARG A 492 39.77 21.94 -27.73
C ARG A 492 39.69 20.60 -27.02
N ARG A 493 40.63 20.37 -26.10
CA ARG A 493 40.61 19.25 -25.16
C ARG A 493 40.33 19.78 -23.77
N GLU A 494 39.26 19.30 -23.15
CA GLU A 494 38.89 19.62 -21.79
C GLU A 494 39.16 18.42 -20.90
N ILE A 495 39.77 18.68 -19.74
CA ILE A 495 40.09 17.64 -18.75
C ILE A 495 39.10 17.80 -17.60
N LEU A 496 38.36 16.75 -17.34
CA LEU A 496 37.48 16.67 -16.18
C LEU A 496 38.24 16.10 -15.00
N TYR A 497 38.10 16.78 -13.88
CA TYR A 497 38.67 16.40 -12.60
C TYR A 497 37.59 15.76 -11.70
N ARG A 498 38.00 15.11 -10.62
CA ARG A 498 37.08 14.56 -9.62
C ARG A 498 36.03 15.57 -9.15
N ARG A 499 36.42 16.85 -8.94
CA ARG A 499 35.52 17.94 -8.54
C ARG A 499 34.34 18.12 -9.50
N ASP A 500 34.53 17.87 -10.78
CA ASP A 500 33.51 18.08 -11.81
C ASP A 500 32.48 16.94 -11.84
N LEU A 501 32.77 15.83 -11.14
CA LEU A 501 31.91 14.64 -11.02
C LEU A 501 31.27 14.51 -9.63
N LEU A 502 31.59 15.41 -8.69
CA LEU A 502 31.03 15.34 -7.34
C LEU A 502 29.52 15.51 -7.34
N SER A 503 28.88 14.74 -6.48
CA SER A 503 27.46 14.87 -6.13
C SER A 503 27.30 14.66 -4.63
N GLY A 504 26.14 15.03 -4.08
CA GLY A 504 25.84 14.75 -2.68
C GLY A 504 25.89 13.26 -2.32
N ALA A 505 25.48 12.39 -3.25
CA ALA A 505 25.53 10.95 -3.08
C ALA A 505 26.96 10.42 -3.03
N VAL A 506 27.85 10.89 -3.91
CA VAL A 506 29.28 10.54 -3.90
C VAL A 506 29.94 10.95 -2.59
N LEU A 507 29.69 12.17 -2.13
CA LEU A 507 30.23 12.65 -0.85
C LEU A 507 29.72 11.83 0.34
N ALA A 508 28.42 11.47 0.35
CA ALA A 508 27.86 10.59 1.36
C ALA A 508 28.50 9.18 1.33
N GLY A 509 28.75 8.65 0.13
CA GLY A 509 29.47 7.37 -0.07
C GLY A 509 30.88 7.40 0.52
N ILE A 510 31.65 8.46 0.21
CA ILE A 510 33.00 8.66 0.74
C ILE A 510 32.99 8.69 2.27
N VAL A 511 32.10 9.48 2.88
CA VAL A 511 32.02 9.60 4.35
C VAL A 511 31.58 8.28 4.99
N ARG A 512 30.64 7.56 4.39
CA ARG A 512 30.19 6.25 4.89
C ARG A 512 31.33 5.26 4.93
N ARG A 513 32.10 5.10 3.84
CA ARG A 513 33.27 4.20 3.76
C ARG A 513 34.36 4.60 4.75
N ALA A 514 34.59 5.90 4.91
CA ALA A 514 35.56 6.39 5.89
C ALA A 514 35.17 6.02 7.33
N LYS A 515 33.87 6.13 7.67
CA LYS A 515 33.35 5.67 8.95
C LYS A 515 33.49 4.16 9.13
N GLU A 516 33.19 3.35 8.10
CA GLU A 516 33.39 1.91 8.12
C GLU A 516 34.84 1.55 8.43
N ARG A 517 35.82 2.20 7.77
CA ARG A 517 37.26 2.00 8.05
C ARG A 517 37.67 2.39 9.47
N ALA A 518 37.14 3.50 9.98
CA ALA A 518 37.40 3.92 11.36
C ALA A 518 36.85 2.92 12.39
N ILE A 519 35.66 2.36 12.09
CA ILE A 519 35.01 1.34 12.92
C ILE A 519 35.83 0.01 12.85
N GLU A 520 36.26 -0.43 11.66
CA GLU A 520 37.09 -1.62 11.51
C GLU A 520 38.39 -1.51 12.31
N ARG A 521 39.03 -0.34 12.30
CA ARG A 521 40.23 -0.07 13.08
C ARG A 521 39.95 -0.12 14.59
N ALA A 522 38.80 0.41 15.03
CA ALA A 522 38.42 0.38 16.44
C ALA A 522 38.05 -1.02 16.97
N ILE A 523 37.63 -1.94 16.08
CA ILE A 523 37.30 -3.32 16.45
C ILE A 523 38.57 -4.18 16.60
N GLN A 524 39.69 -3.85 15.88
CA GLN A 524 40.91 -4.62 15.97
C GLN A 524 41.60 -4.42 17.33
N PRO A 525 41.92 -5.50 18.08
CA PRO A 525 42.55 -5.37 19.39
C PRO A 525 44.01 -4.93 19.22
N GLY A 526 44.35 -3.76 19.74
CA GLY A 526 45.73 -3.27 19.80
C GLY A 526 45.93 -1.75 19.67
N ASP A 527 45.05 -1.02 19.00
CA ASP A 527 45.23 0.39 18.65
C ASP A 527 44.15 1.30 19.22
N GLN A 528 43.96 1.28 20.55
CA GLN A 528 42.96 2.18 21.19
C GLN A 528 43.35 3.66 21.12
N GLU A 529 44.61 4.02 20.92
CA GLU A 529 45.06 5.42 20.77
C GLU A 529 44.79 6.02 19.37
N SER A 530 44.54 5.18 18.35
CA SER A 530 44.21 5.62 16.98
C SER A 530 42.73 5.46 16.63
N SER A 531 41.87 5.23 17.64
CA SER A 531 40.42 5.12 17.42
C SER A 531 39.83 6.48 17.06
N GLY A 532 39.15 6.55 15.91
CA GLY A 532 38.49 7.77 15.43
C GLY A 532 38.71 8.01 13.93
N LEU A 533 37.88 8.90 13.38
CA LEU A 533 37.91 9.25 11.97
C LEU A 533 39.11 10.14 11.67
N THR A 534 39.87 9.80 10.61
CA THR A 534 41.04 10.57 10.15
C THR A 534 40.82 11.13 8.76
N LEU A 535 41.63 12.15 8.39
CA LEU A 535 41.67 12.67 7.01
C LEU A 535 42.11 11.56 6.02
N GLU A 536 43.02 10.70 6.44
CA GLU A 536 43.52 9.60 5.60
C GLU A 536 42.42 8.60 5.25
N ASP A 537 41.52 8.28 6.19
CA ASP A 537 40.35 7.43 5.90
C ASP A 537 39.49 8.02 4.79
N LEU A 538 39.26 9.33 4.81
CA LEU A 538 38.48 10.02 3.77
C LEU A 538 39.21 10.04 2.42
N LEU A 539 40.52 10.25 2.40
CA LEU A 539 41.30 10.26 1.17
C LEU A 539 41.35 8.88 0.52
N ILE A 540 41.56 7.82 1.32
CA ILE A 540 41.53 6.45 0.83
C ILE A 540 40.12 6.08 0.32
N SER A 541 39.09 6.44 1.07
CA SER A 541 37.69 6.20 0.68
C SER A 541 37.33 6.97 -0.60
N THR A 542 37.88 8.18 -0.79
CA THR A 542 37.72 8.95 -2.03
C THR A 542 38.32 8.19 -3.21
N ASN A 543 39.53 7.72 -3.09
CA ASN A 543 40.18 6.94 -4.15
C ASN A 543 39.40 5.67 -4.48
N GLN A 544 38.87 5.00 -3.48
CA GLN A 544 38.08 3.79 -3.66
C GLN A 544 36.74 4.08 -4.34
N GLU A 545 36.02 5.12 -3.93
CA GLU A 545 34.73 5.54 -4.51
C GLU A 545 34.89 5.85 -6.01
N PHE A 546 35.90 6.65 -6.37
CA PHE A 546 36.15 6.98 -7.78
C PHE A 546 36.67 5.78 -8.59
N LYS A 547 37.40 4.85 -7.98
CA LYS A 547 37.85 3.63 -8.63
C LYS A 547 36.68 2.67 -8.92
N GLU A 548 35.73 2.53 -8.03
CA GLU A 548 34.53 1.71 -8.21
C GLU A 548 33.54 2.36 -9.18
N SER A 549 33.47 3.71 -9.19
CA SER A 549 32.65 4.49 -10.12
C SER A 549 33.24 4.61 -11.54
N GLU A 550 34.40 4.00 -11.81
CA GLU A 550 35.06 3.96 -13.15
C GLU A 550 34.33 3.06 -14.16
N ILE A 551 33.02 2.87 -14.01
CA ILE A 551 32.21 2.20 -15.03
C ILE A 551 31.96 3.20 -16.16
N PHE A 552 32.82 3.16 -17.19
CA PHE A 552 32.55 3.88 -18.43
C PHE A 552 31.34 3.25 -19.11
N PRO A 553 30.39 4.09 -19.56
CA PRO A 553 29.31 3.57 -20.37
C PRO A 553 29.89 2.93 -21.63
N PRO A 554 29.35 1.79 -22.10
CA PRO A 554 29.66 1.29 -23.43
C PRO A 554 29.36 2.36 -24.50
N ASP A 555 30.01 2.28 -25.64
CA ASP A 555 30.04 3.34 -26.67
C ASP A 555 28.66 3.95 -27.01
N ASP A 556 27.61 3.15 -27.01
CA ASP A 556 26.23 3.59 -27.34
C ASP A 556 25.55 4.46 -26.29
N SER A 557 26.05 4.49 -25.05
CA SER A 557 25.50 5.30 -23.96
C SER A 557 26.33 6.55 -23.64
N ALA A 558 27.40 6.79 -24.37
CA ALA A 558 28.29 7.94 -24.16
C ALA A 558 27.57 9.27 -24.36
N GLU A 559 26.62 9.37 -25.31
CA GLU A 559 25.81 10.56 -25.51
C GLU A 559 24.92 10.91 -24.31
N GLU A 560 24.29 9.93 -23.72
CA GLU A 560 23.45 10.12 -22.53
C GLU A 560 24.28 10.54 -21.34
N TRP A 561 25.45 9.93 -21.18
CA TRP A 561 26.37 10.25 -20.12
C TRP A 561 26.94 11.66 -20.23
N LEU A 562 27.27 12.12 -21.46
CA LEU A 562 27.72 13.49 -21.72
C LEU A 562 26.67 14.53 -21.39
N LYS A 563 25.39 14.26 -21.66
CA LYS A 563 24.28 15.16 -21.28
C LYS A 563 24.15 15.28 -19.75
N LEU A 564 24.44 14.22 -18.99
CA LEU A 564 24.46 14.27 -17.53
C LEU A 564 25.62 15.15 -16.99
N LEU A 565 26.62 15.41 -17.80
CA LEU A 565 27.75 16.32 -17.50
C LEU A 565 27.54 17.75 -18.06
N ASP A 566 26.34 18.10 -18.52
CA ASP A 566 26.03 19.38 -19.17
C ASP A 566 26.77 19.60 -20.51
N TYR A 567 27.26 18.54 -21.17
CA TYR A 567 27.83 18.62 -22.52
C TYR A 567 26.83 18.28 -23.59
N HIS A 568 26.81 19.08 -24.67
CA HIS A 568 26.04 18.73 -25.86
C HIS A 568 26.77 17.66 -26.68
N PRO A 569 26.16 16.47 -26.94
CA PRO A 569 26.82 15.38 -27.68
C PRO A 569 27.36 15.82 -29.03
N ASP A 570 26.62 16.69 -29.73
CA ASP A 570 27.03 17.23 -31.03
C ASP A 570 28.35 18.01 -31.03
N GLN A 571 28.78 18.50 -29.86
CA GLN A 571 30.02 19.23 -29.69
C GLN A 571 31.20 18.35 -29.31
N VAL A 572 30.97 17.09 -28.96
CA VAL A 572 31.98 16.14 -28.53
C VAL A 572 32.36 15.20 -29.66
N VAL A 573 33.67 15.04 -29.91
CA VAL A 573 34.22 14.14 -30.90
C VAL A 573 34.65 12.81 -30.27
N GLY A 574 35.09 12.83 -29.01
CA GLY A 574 35.51 11.64 -28.31
C GLY A 574 35.79 11.88 -26.85
N VAL A 575 35.66 10.84 -26.06
CA VAL A 575 35.95 10.80 -24.62
C VAL A 575 37.04 9.78 -24.37
N SER A 576 38.06 10.13 -23.60
CA SER A 576 39.17 9.21 -23.24
C SER A 576 39.36 9.22 -21.72
N SER A 577 39.52 8.02 -21.14
CA SER A 577 39.86 7.86 -19.72
C SER A 577 41.35 8.22 -19.51
N LEU A 578 41.60 8.98 -18.45
CA LEU A 578 42.92 9.32 -17.99
C LEU A 578 43.22 8.50 -16.74
N LYS A 579 43.89 7.31 -16.89
CA LYS A 579 44.28 6.52 -15.72
C LYS A 579 45.53 7.10 -15.08
N PRO A 580 45.57 7.33 -13.76
CA PRO A 580 46.81 7.68 -13.07
C PRO A 580 47.80 6.53 -13.19
N GLY A 581 48.96 6.75 -13.84
CA GLY A 581 50.10 5.85 -13.87
C GLY A 581 50.38 5.08 -15.15
N LYS A 582 49.68 5.30 -16.27
CA LYS A 582 50.07 4.83 -17.60
C LYS A 582 50.17 5.98 -18.58
N ASP A 583 51.30 6.67 -18.56
CA ASP A 583 51.83 7.40 -19.73
C ASP A 583 52.39 6.36 -20.72
N SER A 584 51.54 5.71 -21.47
CA SER A 584 51.90 4.97 -22.67
C SER A 584 50.68 4.81 -23.55
N GLU A 585 50.67 5.55 -24.62
CA GLU A 585 50.15 5.32 -25.95
C GLU A 585 49.39 4.00 -26.16
N GLU A 586 48.15 3.92 -25.68
CA GLU A 586 47.13 3.12 -26.34
C GLU A 586 45.79 3.84 -26.21
N HIS A 587 45.57 4.69 -27.20
CA HIS A 587 44.30 5.35 -27.40
C HIS A 587 43.24 4.32 -27.79
N ARG A 588 42.44 3.82 -26.82
CA ARG A 588 41.09 3.36 -27.13
C ARG A 588 40.19 4.59 -27.24
N THR A 589 40.21 5.17 -28.42
CA THR A 589 39.22 6.21 -28.79
C THR A 589 37.96 5.49 -29.21
N SER A 590 36.91 5.57 -28.36
CA SER A 590 35.56 5.35 -28.83
C SER A 590 35.17 6.54 -29.71
N GLN A 591 35.11 6.32 -31.01
CA GLN A 591 34.58 7.30 -31.95
C GLN A 591 33.06 7.28 -31.80
N ILE A 592 32.48 8.42 -31.43
CA ILE A 592 31.05 8.66 -31.53
C ILE A 592 30.79 9.01 -33.00
N VAL A 593 30.13 8.13 -33.74
CA VAL A 593 29.68 8.36 -35.13
C VAL A 593 28.35 9.07 -35.15
#